data_f5d58f8ed22c948580f964cf605e1db3
#
_entry.id   f5d58f8ed22c948580f964cf605e1db3
#
_cell.length_a   1.000
_cell.length_b   1.000
_cell.length_c   1.000
_cell.angle_alpha   90.00
_cell.angle_beta   90.00
_cell.angle_gamma   90.00
#
_symmetry.space_group_name_H-M   'P 1'
#
loop_
_entity.id
_entity.type
_entity.pdbx_description
1 polymer ?
#
loop_
_entity_poly.entity_id
_entity_poly.type
_entity_poly.pdbx_seq_one_letter_code
_entity_poly.pdbx_strand_id
1 'polypeptide(L)'
;MTPILYLHGFASGPSSTKARYLRGRLEAAGAQVEVPDLAAGDFEHLSITGQLAIVEALARPVGRPRPVALAGSSMGGYLAALYAARHPEVTRLVLLAPAFGFARRWPERLGPAAMEQWQRSGNMEVFHHAENRPRAISYGLMVDAAGYEDNPDFRQPALVFHGAHDDVVPPEASLDFAAFHPNVTLEIVDSGHDLLNVLDSIAPKIAEFLVCRANS
;
A
#
# COMPACT_ATOMS: atom_id res chain seq x y z
N MET A 1 18.51 -14.17 -0.20
CA MET A 1 17.39 -13.69 0.62
C MET A 1 16.42 -12.97 -0.31
N THR A 2 15.11 -13.11 -0.14
CA THR A 2 14.10 -12.45 -0.97
C THR A 2 14.10 -10.95 -0.64
N PRO A 3 14.27 -10.05 -1.63
CA PRO A 3 14.20 -8.63 -1.39
C PRO A 3 12.77 -8.22 -1.04
N ILE A 4 12.65 -7.14 -0.26
CA ILE A 4 11.38 -6.57 0.16
C ILE A 4 11.22 -5.21 -0.50
N LEU A 5 10.09 -4.98 -1.19
CA LEU A 5 9.69 -3.65 -1.62
C LEU A 5 8.64 -3.12 -0.64
N TYR A 6 8.92 -1.97 -0.04
CA TYR A 6 7.96 -1.27 0.80
C TYR A 6 7.28 -0.14 0.04
N LEU A 7 5.97 -0.22 -0.14
CA LEU A 7 5.16 0.71 -0.91
C LEU A 7 4.47 1.70 0.06
N HIS A 8 4.84 2.97 -0.02
CA HIS A 8 4.26 4.02 0.83
C HIS A 8 2.83 4.39 0.41
N GLY A 9 2.11 5.08 1.31
CA GLY A 9 0.74 5.52 1.05
C GLY A 9 0.63 6.74 0.14
N PHE A 10 -0.62 7.12 -0.16
CA PHE A 10 -0.95 8.33 -0.90
C PHE A 10 -0.45 9.59 -0.18
N ALA A 11 -0.02 10.59 -0.95
CA ALA A 11 0.51 11.87 -0.45
C ALA A 11 1.64 11.69 0.60
N SER A 12 2.43 10.62 0.45
CA SER A 12 3.53 10.24 1.30
C SER A 12 4.79 10.04 0.46
N GLY A 13 5.85 9.44 1.03
CA GLY A 13 7.09 9.23 0.30
C GLY A 13 8.01 8.21 0.97
N PRO A 14 9.18 7.91 0.34
CA PRO A 14 10.15 6.94 0.86
C PRO A 14 10.72 7.31 2.24
N SER A 15 10.71 8.59 2.59
CA SER A 15 11.20 9.11 3.87
C SER A 15 10.14 9.21 4.97
N SER A 16 8.92 8.68 4.76
CA SER A 16 7.87 8.69 5.76
C SER A 16 8.29 7.97 7.05
N THR A 17 7.72 8.38 8.18
CA THR A 17 8.05 7.80 9.50
C THR A 17 7.90 6.28 9.51
N LYS A 18 6.78 5.77 8.99
CA LYS A 18 6.49 4.34 8.92
C LYS A 18 7.49 3.60 8.02
N ALA A 19 7.78 4.15 6.83
CA ALA A 19 8.73 3.54 5.89
C ALA A 19 10.14 3.45 6.50
N ARG A 20 10.65 4.54 7.07
CA ARG A 20 11.97 4.55 7.73
C ARG A 20 12.05 3.59 8.90
N TYR A 21 11.00 3.58 9.74
CA TYR A 21 10.97 2.70 10.91
C TYR A 21 11.01 1.23 10.50
N LEU A 22 10.08 0.80 9.63
CA LEU A 22 10.00 -0.59 9.20
C LEU A 22 11.21 -1.02 8.38
N ARG A 23 11.72 -0.15 7.50
CA ARG A 23 12.98 -0.40 6.81
C ARG A 23 14.11 -0.72 7.80
N GLY A 24 14.34 0.14 8.79
CA GLY A 24 15.40 -0.07 9.79
C GLY A 24 15.23 -1.39 10.58
N ARG A 25 13.99 -1.73 10.96
CA ARG A 25 13.70 -2.98 11.68
C ARG A 25 13.94 -4.22 10.81
N LEU A 26 13.54 -4.18 9.55
CA LEU A 26 13.72 -5.28 8.60
C LEU A 26 15.19 -5.44 8.19
N GLU A 27 15.91 -4.35 7.95
CA GLU A 27 17.35 -4.37 7.66
C GLU A 27 18.16 -4.91 8.86
N ALA A 28 17.79 -4.54 10.09
CA ALA A 28 18.39 -5.11 11.30
C ALA A 28 18.13 -6.63 11.45
N ALA A 29 17.03 -7.13 10.89
CA ALA A 29 16.74 -8.55 10.79
C ALA A 29 17.41 -9.22 9.57
N GLY A 30 18.26 -8.50 8.82
CA GLY A 30 19.05 -9.00 7.70
C GLY A 30 18.37 -8.92 6.33
N ALA A 31 17.21 -8.28 6.21
CA ALA A 31 16.53 -8.13 4.92
C ALA A 31 17.19 -7.03 4.04
N GLN A 32 17.01 -7.16 2.73
CA GLN A 32 17.23 -6.07 1.78
C GLN A 32 15.88 -5.38 1.54
N VAL A 33 15.77 -4.11 1.90
CA VAL A 33 14.52 -3.34 1.77
C VAL A 33 14.72 -2.16 0.83
N GLU A 34 13.86 -2.08 -0.17
CA GLU A 34 13.80 -0.95 -1.09
C GLU A 34 12.46 -0.22 -0.91
N VAL A 35 12.52 1.10 -0.85
CA VAL A 35 11.35 1.97 -0.72
C VAL A 35 11.34 2.92 -1.91
N PRO A 36 10.64 2.59 -3.00
CA PRO A 36 10.59 3.43 -4.18
C PRO A 36 9.80 4.72 -3.94
N ASP A 37 10.14 5.78 -4.68
CA ASP A 37 9.25 6.91 -4.88
C ASP A 37 8.16 6.52 -5.89
N LEU A 38 6.94 6.28 -5.39
CA LEU A 38 5.80 5.84 -6.20
C LEU A 38 5.22 6.96 -7.06
N ALA A 39 5.59 8.22 -6.81
CA ALA A 39 5.19 9.34 -7.65
C ALA A 39 6.19 9.61 -8.78
N ALA A 40 7.40 9.03 -8.73
CA ALA A 40 8.48 9.28 -9.68
C ALA A 40 8.75 10.79 -9.93
N GLY A 41 8.56 11.62 -8.90
CA GLY A 41 8.70 13.07 -8.97
C GLY A 41 7.48 13.83 -9.53
N ASP A 42 6.49 13.15 -10.07
CA ASP A 42 5.27 13.74 -10.63
C ASP A 42 4.01 13.33 -9.84
N PHE A 43 3.84 13.94 -8.67
CA PHE A 43 2.68 13.65 -7.81
C PHE A 43 1.35 14.10 -8.44
N GLU A 44 1.35 15.17 -9.22
CA GLU A 44 0.14 15.72 -9.83
C GLU A 44 -0.53 14.70 -10.77
N HIS A 45 0.27 13.97 -11.55
CA HIS A 45 -0.24 12.95 -12.49
C HIS A 45 -0.13 11.52 -11.96
N LEU A 46 -0.14 11.37 -10.62
CA LEU A 46 -0.14 10.05 -10.00
C LEU A 46 -1.29 9.18 -10.52
N SER A 47 -1.00 7.92 -10.84
CA SER A 47 -1.98 6.92 -11.26
C SER A 47 -1.68 5.56 -10.63
N ILE A 48 -2.65 4.69 -10.52
CA ILE A 48 -2.44 3.28 -10.08
C ILE A 48 -1.53 2.57 -11.10
N THR A 49 -1.81 2.75 -12.40
CA THR A 49 -1.01 2.18 -13.49
C THR A 49 0.46 2.59 -13.40
N GLY A 50 0.74 3.90 -13.21
CA GLY A 50 2.11 4.41 -13.12
C GLY A 50 2.86 3.85 -11.91
N GLN A 51 2.20 3.78 -10.76
CA GLN A 51 2.77 3.20 -9.55
C GLN A 51 3.06 1.70 -9.70
N LEU A 52 2.15 0.94 -10.31
CA LEU A 52 2.38 -0.49 -10.60
C LEU A 52 3.53 -0.70 -11.58
N ALA A 53 3.73 0.19 -12.56
CA ALA A 53 4.88 0.14 -13.46
C ALA A 53 6.21 0.32 -12.72
N ILE A 54 6.27 1.17 -11.69
CA ILE A 54 7.45 1.32 -10.83
C ILE A 54 7.72 0.01 -10.07
N VAL A 55 6.68 -0.59 -9.48
CA VAL A 55 6.81 -1.89 -8.78
C VAL A 55 7.31 -2.96 -9.73
N GLU A 56 6.75 -3.04 -10.95
CA GLU A 56 7.15 -3.98 -12.00
C GLU A 56 8.62 -3.84 -12.36
N ALA A 57 9.11 -2.62 -12.58
CA ALA A 57 10.51 -2.37 -12.94
C ALA A 57 11.48 -2.87 -11.86
N LEU A 58 11.10 -2.78 -10.58
CA LEU A 58 11.92 -3.24 -9.45
C LEU A 58 11.80 -4.75 -9.18
N ALA A 59 10.60 -5.30 -9.31
CA ALA A 59 10.35 -6.72 -9.10
C ALA A 59 10.90 -7.58 -10.25
N ARG A 60 10.98 -7.02 -11.47
CA ARG A 60 11.38 -7.73 -12.69
C ARG A 60 12.53 -7.01 -13.43
N PRO A 61 13.69 -6.84 -12.79
CA PRO A 61 14.80 -6.16 -13.44
C PRO A 61 15.16 -6.86 -14.76
N VAL A 62 15.32 -6.06 -15.83
CA VAL A 62 15.58 -6.55 -17.21
C VAL A 62 14.49 -7.51 -17.71
N GLY A 63 13.23 -7.34 -17.25
CA GLY A 63 12.08 -8.16 -17.64
C GLY A 63 12.09 -9.60 -17.12
N ARG A 64 13.00 -9.94 -16.20
CA ARG A 64 13.08 -11.29 -15.60
C ARG A 64 12.44 -11.28 -14.23
N PRO A 65 11.37 -12.10 -13.99
CA PRO A 65 10.77 -12.21 -12.68
C PRO A 65 11.77 -12.76 -11.67
N ARG A 66 11.78 -12.18 -10.46
CA ARG A 66 12.54 -12.70 -9.31
C ARG A 66 11.62 -12.78 -8.11
N PRO A 67 11.84 -13.73 -7.19
CA PRO A 67 11.10 -13.75 -5.94
C PRO A 67 11.23 -12.42 -5.21
N VAL A 68 10.10 -11.83 -4.83
CA VAL A 68 10.02 -10.56 -4.10
C VAL A 68 8.95 -10.67 -3.02
N ALA A 69 9.16 -10.04 -1.86
CA ALA A 69 8.14 -9.84 -0.85
C ALA A 69 7.68 -8.37 -0.91
N LEU A 70 6.40 -8.13 -0.68
CA LEU A 70 5.83 -6.79 -0.68
C LEU A 70 5.35 -6.41 0.71
N ALA A 71 5.65 -5.20 1.11
CA ALA A 71 5.03 -4.56 2.25
C ALA A 71 4.43 -3.23 1.79
N GLY A 72 3.23 -2.89 2.23
CA GLY A 72 2.62 -1.64 1.78
C GLY A 72 1.65 -1.05 2.78
N SER A 73 1.55 0.28 2.81
CA SER A 73 0.66 1.01 3.70
C SER A 73 -0.40 1.78 2.92
N SER A 74 -1.67 1.68 3.34
CA SER A 74 -2.79 2.39 2.71
C SER A 74 -2.86 2.11 1.20
N MET A 75 -2.74 3.13 0.33
CA MET A 75 -2.64 2.95 -1.12
C MET A 75 -1.51 1.99 -1.51
N GLY A 76 -0.34 2.06 -0.86
CA GLY A 76 0.77 1.12 -1.11
C GLY A 76 0.41 -0.33 -0.76
N GLY A 77 -0.45 -0.55 0.25
CA GLY A 77 -1.01 -1.86 0.56
C GLY A 77 -1.97 -2.37 -0.53
N TYR A 78 -2.80 -1.49 -1.04
CA TYR A 78 -3.67 -1.82 -2.17
C TYR A 78 -2.87 -2.13 -3.45
N LEU A 79 -1.84 -1.33 -3.76
CA LEU A 79 -0.92 -1.59 -4.87
C LEU A 79 -0.20 -2.93 -4.73
N ALA A 80 0.26 -3.28 -3.52
CA ALA A 80 0.88 -4.56 -3.25
C ALA A 80 -0.06 -5.73 -3.56
N ALA A 81 -1.33 -5.62 -3.17
CA ALA A 81 -2.36 -6.60 -3.46
C ALA A 81 -2.66 -6.70 -4.95
N LEU A 82 -2.83 -5.56 -5.64
CA LEU A 82 -3.04 -5.50 -7.09
C LEU A 82 -1.88 -6.15 -7.86
N TYR A 83 -0.66 -5.86 -7.45
CA TYR A 83 0.53 -6.43 -8.07
C TYR A 83 0.60 -7.95 -7.86
N ALA A 84 0.42 -8.41 -6.62
CA ALA A 84 0.47 -9.83 -6.28
C ALA A 84 -0.60 -10.67 -6.98
N ALA A 85 -1.80 -10.11 -7.23
CA ALA A 85 -2.86 -10.80 -7.96
C ALA A 85 -2.47 -11.18 -9.41
N ARG A 86 -1.50 -10.46 -9.99
CA ARG A 86 -1.03 -10.65 -11.37
C ARG A 86 0.35 -11.28 -11.48
N HIS A 87 1.08 -11.39 -10.34
CA HIS A 87 2.51 -11.71 -10.33
C HIS A 87 2.83 -12.83 -9.33
N PRO A 88 2.89 -14.09 -9.79
CA PRO A 88 3.14 -15.26 -8.92
C PRO A 88 4.54 -15.29 -8.29
N GLU A 89 5.48 -14.46 -8.78
CA GLU A 89 6.80 -14.28 -8.19
C GLU A 89 6.77 -13.52 -6.85
N VAL A 90 5.68 -12.85 -6.50
CA VAL A 90 5.47 -12.31 -5.15
C VAL A 90 5.34 -13.47 -4.18
N THR A 91 6.20 -13.51 -3.15
CA THR A 91 6.27 -14.65 -2.23
C THR A 91 5.35 -14.50 -1.03
N ARG A 92 5.17 -13.28 -0.53
CA ARG A 92 4.31 -12.94 0.62
C ARG A 92 4.06 -11.45 0.70
N LEU A 93 3.02 -11.03 1.43
CA LEU A 93 2.63 -9.63 1.58
C LEU A 93 2.44 -9.25 3.04
N VAL A 94 2.83 -8.01 3.38
CA VAL A 94 2.38 -7.34 4.61
C VAL A 94 1.62 -6.08 4.22
N LEU A 95 0.37 -5.98 4.65
CA LEU A 95 -0.52 -4.88 4.30
C LEU A 95 -0.92 -4.12 5.58
N LEU A 96 -0.66 -2.83 5.59
CA LEU A 96 -0.90 -1.93 6.72
C LEU A 96 -2.05 -0.98 6.37
N ALA A 97 -3.24 -1.20 6.94
CA ALA A 97 -4.46 -0.45 6.65
C ALA A 97 -4.69 -0.29 5.13
N PRO A 98 -4.71 -1.39 4.34
CA PRO A 98 -4.75 -1.33 2.89
C PRO A 98 -6.00 -0.61 2.39
N ALA A 99 -5.83 0.28 1.39
CA ALA A 99 -6.93 1.07 0.83
C ALA A 99 -7.78 0.25 -0.17
N PHE A 100 -8.26 -0.93 0.25
CA PHE A 100 -9.19 -1.73 -0.56
C PHE A 100 -10.45 -0.95 -0.93
N GLY A 101 -10.92 -1.08 -2.15
CA GLY A 101 -12.04 -0.32 -2.67
C GLY A 101 -11.72 1.17 -2.89
N PHE A 102 -10.46 1.52 -3.17
CA PHE A 102 -9.99 2.90 -3.31
C PHE A 102 -10.87 3.73 -4.24
N ALA A 103 -11.14 3.25 -5.45
CA ALA A 103 -11.90 3.97 -6.46
C ALA A 103 -13.35 4.25 -6.04
N ARG A 104 -13.97 3.34 -5.29
CA ARG A 104 -15.33 3.48 -4.76
C ARG A 104 -15.39 4.34 -3.51
N ARG A 105 -14.44 4.13 -2.55
CA ARG A 105 -14.48 4.79 -1.23
C ARG A 105 -14.09 6.26 -1.28
N TRP A 106 -13.22 6.65 -2.18
CA TRP A 106 -12.82 8.04 -2.27
C TRP A 106 -13.99 8.98 -2.60
N PRO A 107 -14.84 8.71 -3.64
CA PRO A 107 -16.05 9.46 -3.86
C PRO A 107 -17.02 9.49 -2.67
N GLU A 108 -17.18 8.35 -1.99
CA GLU A 108 -18.01 8.27 -0.78
C GLU A 108 -17.52 9.23 0.32
N ARG A 109 -16.20 9.33 0.51
CA ARG A 109 -15.57 10.19 1.52
C ARG A 109 -15.61 11.67 1.17
N LEU A 110 -15.35 12.03 -0.08
CA LEU A 110 -15.34 13.44 -0.53
C LEU A 110 -16.74 13.99 -0.72
N GLY A 111 -17.69 13.14 -1.07
CA GLY A 111 -19.04 13.52 -1.42
C GLY A 111 -19.19 14.03 -2.86
N PRO A 112 -20.42 14.03 -3.40
CA PRO A 112 -20.68 14.27 -4.81
C PRO A 112 -20.25 15.67 -5.28
N ALA A 113 -20.47 16.71 -4.48
CA ALA A 113 -20.12 18.10 -4.86
C ALA A 113 -18.61 18.29 -5.03
N ALA A 114 -17.78 17.74 -4.12
CA ALA A 114 -16.33 17.84 -4.21
C ALA A 114 -15.78 17.01 -5.39
N MET A 115 -16.36 15.84 -5.64
CA MET A 115 -16.00 15.01 -6.79
C MET A 115 -16.33 15.71 -8.12
N GLU A 116 -17.51 16.31 -8.25
CA GLU A 116 -17.90 17.06 -9.43
C GLU A 116 -17.01 18.28 -9.66
N GLN A 117 -16.64 18.99 -8.59
CA GLN A 117 -15.72 20.11 -8.67
C GLN A 117 -14.33 19.63 -9.15
N TRP A 118 -13.80 18.55 -8.58
CA TRP A 118 -12.52 17.97 -8.98
C TRP A 118 -12.52 17.53 -10.44
N GLN A 119 -13.59 16.86 -10.88
CA GLN A 119 -13.75 16.46 -12.27
C GLN A 119 -13.79 17.66 -13.24
N ARG A 120 -14.51 18.75 -12.89
CA ARG A 120 -14.60 19.95 -13.72
C ARG A 120 -13.32 20.76 -13.77
N SER A 121 -12.62 20.90 -12.63
CA SER A 121 -11.36 21.65 -12.55
C SER A 121 -10.16 20.87 -13.10
N GLY A 122 -10.30 19.55 -13.19
CA GLY A 122 -9.20 18.64 -13.55
C GLY A 122 -8.25 18.34 -12.40
N ASN A 123 -8.13 19.22 -11.40
CA ASN A 123 -7.19 19.09 -10.29
C ASN A 123 -7.87 19.43 -8.96
N MET A 124 -7.34 18.84 -7.87
CA MET A 124 -7.70 19.11 -6.49
C MET A 124 -6.43 19.28 -5.65
N GLU A 125 -6.45 20.14 -4.64
CA GLU A 125 -5.36 20.22 -3.68
C GLU A 125 -5.53 19.18 -2.56
N VAL A 126 -4.43 18.50 -2.23
CA VAL A 126 -4.32 17.60 -1.10
C VAL A 126 -3.05 17.89 -0.31
N PHE A 127 -3.09 17.69 1.01
CA PHE A 127 -1.89 17.88 1.82
C PHE A 127 -0.91 16.72 1.62
N HIS A 128 0.31 17.04 1.14
CA HIS A 128 1.37 16.06 0.91
C HIS A 128 2.25 15.95 2.17
N HIS A 129 2.06 14.88 2.92
CA HIS A 129 2.69 14.71 4.24
C HIS A 129 4.22 14.67 4.20
N ALA A 130 4.81 14.05 3.19
CA ALA A 130 6.27 13.99 3.08
C ALA A 130 6.89 15.34 2.68
N GLU A 131 6.17 16.20 1.96
CA GLU A 131 6.63 17.54 1.56
C GLU A 131 6.15 18.63 2.52
N ASN A 132 5.24 18.30 3.44
CA ASN A 132 4.61 19.21 4.40
C ASN A 132 4.00 20.46 3.75
N ARG A 133 3.30 20.27 2.62
CA ARG A 133 2.61 21.33 1.87
C ARG A 133 1.45 20.80 1.03
N PRO A 134 0.51 21.66 0.61
CA PRO A 134 -0.48 21.30 -0.40
C PRO A 134 0.19 20.96 -1.74
N ARG A 135 -0.36 19.97 -2.44
CA ARG A 135 0.01 19.57 -3.80
C ARG A 135 -1.26 19.31 -4.61
N ALA A 136 -1.23 19.68 -5.87
CA ALA A 136 -2.26 19.32 -6.82
C ALA A 136 -2.23 17.82 -7.11
N ILE A 137 -3.41 17.23 -7.29
CA ILE A 137 -3.61 15.88 -7.82
C ILE A 137 -4.67 15.91 -8.91
N SER A 138 -4.34 15.34 -10.07
CA SER A 138 -5.24 15.29 -11.22
C SER A 138 -6.39 14.30 -10.99
N TYR A 139 -7.59 14.65 -11.52
CA TYR A 139 -8.72 13.73 -11.59
C TYR A 139 -8.43 12.46 -12.40
N GLY A 140 -7.37 12.49 -13.23
CA GLY A 140 -6.82 11.32 -13.91
C GLY A 140 -6.56 10.13 -12.99
N LEU A 141 -6.21 10.37 -11.71
CA LEU A 141 -6.09 9.30 -10.71
C LEU A 141 -7.37 8.49 -10.56
N MET A 142 -8.54 9.15 -10.50
CA MET A 142 -9.83 8.47 -10.35
C MET A 142 -10.25 7.74 -11.61
N VAL A 143 -9.96 8.33 -12.78
CA VAL A 143 -10.21 7.68 -14.07
C VAL A 143 -9.39 6.42 -14.24
N ASP A 144 -8.10 6.47 -13.90
CA ASP A 144 -7.21 5.32 -13.95
C ASP A 144 -7.59 4.25 -12.90
N ALA A 145 -7.87 4.66 -11.67
CA ALA A 145 -8.24 3.76 -10.58
C ALA A 145 -9.53 2.97 -10.83
N ALA A 146 -10.48 3.53 -11.59
CA ALA A 146 -11.71 2.85 -11.98
C ALA A 146 -11.48 1.59 -12.86
N GLY A 147 -10.29 1.45 -13.44
CA GLY A 147 -9.88 0.26 -14.19
C GLY A 147 -9.38 -0.90 -13.33
N TYR A 148 -9.33 -0.73 -12.00
CA TYR A 148 -8.77 -1.73 -11.08
C TYR A 148 -9.84 -2.28 -10.13
N GLU A 149 -9.70 -3.55 -9.78
CA GLU A 149 -10.59 -4.24 -8.84
C GLU A 149 -10.49 -3.71 -7.42
N ASP A 150 -11.61 -3.56 -6.75
CA ASP A 150 -11.68 -3.11 -5.34
C ASP A 150 -10.97 -4.08 -4.39
N ASN A 151 -11.10 -5.39 -4.63
CA ASN A 151 -10.56 -6.47 -3.80
C ASN A 151 -9.73 -7.42 -4.68
N PRO A 152 -8.40 -7.18 -4.82
CA PRO A 152 -7.53 -7.99 -5.67
C PRO A 152 -7.42 -9.44 -5.15
N ASP A 153 -7.70 -10.43 -6.01
CA ASP A 153 -7.66 -11.85 -5.65
C ASP A 153 -6.23 -12.40 -5.82
N PHE A 154 -5.42 -12.30 -4.78
CA PHE A 154 -4.08 -12.89 -4.72
C PHE A 154 -4.06 -14.17 -3.85
N ARG A 155 -3.11 -15.06 -4.08
CA ARG A 155 -3.00 -16.37 -3.42
C ARG A 155 -1.82 -16.50 -2.47
N GLN A 156 -0.90 -15.55 -2.48
CA GLN A 156 0.27 -15.54 -1.63
C GLN A 156 -0.12 -15.36 -0.16
N PRO A 157 0.63 -15.93 0.80
CA PRO A 157 0.41 -15.66 2.21
C PRO A 157 0.49 -14.16 2.50
N ALA A 158 -0.46 -13.63 3.25
CA ALA A 158 -0.49 -12.22 3.61
C ALA A 158 -0.78 -12.03 5.11
N LEU A 159 -0.08 -11.05 5.69
CA LEU A 159 -0.33 -10.55 7.03
C LEU A 159 -0.85 -9.13 6.93
N VAL A 160 -2.04 -8.88 7.46
CA VAL A 160 -2.72 -7.59 7.42
C VAL A 160 -2.85 -7.04 8.83
N PHE A 161 -2.47 -5.78 9.03
CA PHE A 161 -2.76 -5.01 10.24
C PHE A 161 -3.69 -3.86 9.90
N HIS A 162 -4.76 -3.70 10.68
CA HIS A 162 -5.70 -2.59 10.50
C HIS A 162 -6.06 -1.97 11.84
N GLY A 163 -6.11 -0.64 11.89
CA GLY A 163 -6.49 0.10 13.10
C GLY A 163 -8.00 -0.01 13.35
N ALA A 164 -8.37 -0.33 14.59
CA ALA A 164 -9.78 -0.39 15.01
C ALA A 164 -10.51 0.96 14.90
N HIS A 165 -9.73 2.06 14.94
CA HIS A 165 -10.23 3.44 14.91
C HIS A 165 -9.83 4.18 13.63
N ASP A 166 -9.63 3.42 12.53
CA ASP A 166 -9.26 3.98 11.25
C ASP A 166 -10.42 4.78 10.63
N ASP A 167 -10.27 6.11 10.56
CA ASP A 167 -11.25 7.05 10.01
C ASP A 167 -11.00 7.39 8.53
N VAL A 168 -9.95 6.81 7.94
CA VAL A 168 -9.58 6.99 6.53
C VAL A 168 -10.05 5.81 5.68
N VAL A 169 -9.68 4.60 6.10
CA VAL A 169 -10.12 3.34 5.51
C VAL A 169 -10.79 2.53 6.61
N PRO A 170 -12.11 2.33 6.59
CA PRO A 170 -12.81 1.58 7.61
C PRO A 170 -12.24 0.16 7.78
N PRO A 171 -12.03 -0.34 9.02
CA PRO A 171 -11.48 -1.69 9.25
C PRO A 171 -12.33 -2.81 8.64
N GLU A 172 -13.62 -2.56 8.38
CA GLU A 172 -14.53 -3.45 7.68
C GLU A 172 -13.98 -3.82 6.28
N ALA A 173 -13.23 -2.93 5.64
CA ALA A 173 -12.61 -3.23 4.35
C ALA A 173 -11.64 -4.42 4.43
N SER A 174 -10.86 -4.51 5.51
CA SER A 174 -9.95 -5.63 5.72
C SER A 174 -10.66 -6.85 6.32
N LEU A 175 -11.67 -6.64 7.16
CA LEU A 175 -12.49 -7.75 7.69
C LEU A 175 -13.22 -8.49 6.56
N ASP A 176 -13.91 -7.74 5.69
CA ASP A 176 -14.60 -8.30 4.54
C ASP A 176 -13.62 -9.00 3.58
N PHE A 177 -12.47 -8.37 3.33
CA PHE A 177 -11.44 -8.95 2.48
C PHE A 177 -10.93 -10.29 3.04
N ALA A 178 -10.55 -10.33 4.31
CA ALA A 178 -10.01 -11.53 4.95
C ALA A 178 -11.04 -12.68 5.03
N ALA A 179 -12.34 -12.36 5.16
CA ALA A 179 -13.40 -13.37 5.20
C ALA A 179 -13.45 -14.24 3.93
N PHE A 180 -13.02 -13.72 2.78
CA PHE A 180 -13.00 -14.43 1.50
C PHE A 180 -11.61 -14.89 1.04
N HIS A 181 -10.55 -14.58 1.84
CA HIS A 181 -9.16 -14.88 1.48
C HIS A 181 -8.49 -15.71 2.59
N PRO A 182 -8.56 -17.05 2.55
CA PRO A 182 -8.00 -17.91 3.62
C PRO A 182 -6.47 -17.88 3.74
N ASN A 183 -5.79 -17.29 2.76
CA ASN A 183 -4.35 -17.04 2.76
C ASN A 183 -3.97 -15.75 3.51
N VAL A 184 -4.96 -15.01 4.05
CA VAL A 184 -4.78 -13.76 4.76
C VAL A 184 -4.96 -13.96 6.26
N THR A 185 -3.95 -13.56 7.03
CA THR A 185 -4.04 -13.40 8.49
C THR A 185 -4.27 -11.92 8.79
N LEU A 186 -5.41 -11.58 9.41
CA LEU A 186 -5.77 -10.22 9.78
C LEU A 186 -5.65 -10.03 11.29
N GLU A 187 -4.97 -8.95 11.70
CA GLU A 187 -4.95 -8.46 13.08
C GLU A 187 -5.54 -7.04 13.13
N ILE A 188 -6.63 -6.89 13.88
CA ILE A 188 -7.17 -5.57 14.23
C ILE A 188 -6.42 -5.09 15.48
N VAL A 189 -5.87 -3.88 15.41
CA VAL A 189 -5.04 -3.30 16.47
C VAL A 189 -5.65 -1.99 16.98
N ASP A 190 -5.37 -1.64 18.23
CA ASP A 190 -5.85 -0.40 18.87
C ASP A 190 -5.08 0.82 18.33
N SER A 191 -5.48 1.28 17.15
CA SER A 191 -4.83 2.37 16.42
C SER A 191 -5.79 3.03 15.42
N GLY A 192 -5.40 4.21 14.92
CA GLY A 192 -5.98 4.83 13.73
C GLY A 192 -5.30 4.37 12.44
N HIS A 193 -5.50 5.13 11.35
CA HIS A 193 -4.99 4.81 10.01
C HIS A 193 -3.46 4.73 9.92
N ASP A 194 -2.76 5.56 10.66
CA ASP A 194 -1.30 5.66 10.57
C ASP A 194 -0.56 4.49 11.22
N LEU A 195 -1.18 3.77 12.17
CA LEU A 195 -0.61 2.65 12.91
C LEU A 195 0.69 2.99 13.67
N LEU A 196 0.99 4.29 13.90
CA LEU A 196 2.27 4.70 14.46
C LEU A 196 2.45 4.27 15.91
N ASN A 197 1.39 4.31 16.72
CA ASN A 197 1.40 3.97 18.14
C ASN A 197 1.61 2.46 18.39
N VAL A 198 1.41 1.62 17.38
CA VAL A 198 1.54 0.16 17.48
C VAL A 198 2.74 -0.40 16.72
N LEU A 199 3.56 0.44 16.07
CA LEU A 199 4.67 -0.02 15.25
C LEU A 199 5.65 -0.91 16.02
N ASP A 200 5.96 -0.57 17.28
CA ASP A 200 6.88 -1.36 18.10
C ASP A 200 6.34 -2.78 18.37
N SER A 201 5.03 -2.94 18.48
CA SER A 201 4.38 -4.22 18.74
C SER A 201 4.20 -5.07 17.48
N ILE A 202 3.93 -4.45 16.33
CA ILE A 202 3.69 -5.19 15.07
C ILE A 202 4.99 -5.47 14.28
N ALA A 203 6.02 -4.63 14.41
CA ALA A 203 7.26 -4.79 13.64
C ALA A 203 7.98 -6.13 13.85
N PRO A 204 8.04 -6.72 15.06
CA PRO A 204 8.60 -8.06 15.23
C PRO A 204 7.86 -9.13 14.43
N LYS A 205 6.52 -9.10 14.42
CA LYS A 205 5.68 -10.03 13.64
C LYS A 205 5.90 -9.84 12.14
N ILE A 206 5.99 -8.58 11.69
CA ILE A 206 6.31 -8.26 10.29
C ILE A 206 7.67 -8.82 9.89
N ALA A 207 8.69 -8.63 10.73
CA ALA A 207 10.03 -9.13 10.47
C ALA A 207 10.06 -10.67 10.43
N GLU A 208 9.44 -11.32 11.39
CA GLU A 208 9.31 -12.78 11.40
C GLU A 208 8.63 -13.28 10.12
N PHE A 209 7.50 -12.68 9.75
CA PHE A 209 6.74 -13.08 8.58
C PHE A 209 7.49 -12.85 7.26
N LEU A 210 8.21 -11.73 7.10
CA LEU A 210 8.88 -11.39 5.85
C LEU A 210 10.29 -11.98 5.70
N VAL A 211 11.02 -12.16 6.83
CA VAL A 211 12.45 -12.52 6.81
C VAL A 211 12.67 -14.01 7.07
N CYS A 212 11.85 -14.65 7.93
CA CYS A 212 11.99 -16.07 8.20
C CYS A 212 11.74 -16.90 6.94
N ARG A 213 12.69 -17.76 6.61
CA ARG A 213 12.49 -18.79 5.59
C ARG A 213 11.34 -19.69 6.06
N ALA A 214 10.34 -19.91 5.20
CA ALA A 214 9.47 -21.05 5.40
C ALA A 214 10.38 -22.29 5.54
N ASN A 215 10.34 -22.94 6.71
CA ASN A 215 10.96 -24.24 6.85
C ASN A 215 10.33 -25.15 5.81
N SER A 216 11.12 -25.52 4.82
CA SER A 216 10.81 -26.51 3.77
C SER A 216 10.59 -27.88 4.36
#